data_cd1ce8a73e787bf4869fd2f11a48959c
#
_entry.id   cd1ce8a73e787bf4869fd2f11a48959c
#
_cell.length_a   1.000
_cell.length_b   1.000
_cell.length_c   1.000
_cell.angle_alpha   90.00
_cell.angle_beta   90.00
_cell.angle_gamma   90.00
#
_symmetry.space_group_name_H-M   'P 1'
#
loop_
_entity.id
_entity.type
_entity.pdbx_description
1 polymer ?
#
loop_
_entity_poly.entity_id
_entity_poly.type
_entity_poly.pdbx_seq_one_letter_code
_entity_poly.pdbx_strand_id
1 'polypeptide(L)'
;QGAVEAGLKAIQAGARSLVDARMIACGLNPERLRLFGNEVVELLAHPEVVARAKATGGTRAEAAVAYAWEKGLLDGAIVGVGNAPTFLLALVEAIRQGARPALVLGMPVGFVNVLEAKRALMEAPVPWIVTEGRKGGSTLVVAALHALIRLAADGGVDTSRAYREG
;
A
#
# COMPACT_ATOMS: atom_id res chain seq x y z
N GLN A 1 11.22 -0.29 -11.85
CA GLN A 1 11.26 -1.64 -12.44
C GLN A 1 11.11 -2.69 -11.34
N GLY A 2 10.43 -3.82 -11.62
CA GLY A 2 10.32 -4.93 -10.65
C GLY A 2 9.22 -4.81 -9.59
N ALA A 3 8.38 -3.76 -9.63
CA ALA A 3 7.35 -3.57 -8.61
C ALA A 3 6.24 -4.63 -8.66
N VAL A 4 5.84 -5.05 -9.86
CA VAL A 4 4.85 -6.12 -10.02
C VAL A 4 5.39 -7.43 -9.49
N GLU A 5 6.61 -7.80 -9.88
CA GLU A 5 7.29 -9.01 -9.42
C GLU A 5 7.47 -9.02 -7.90
N ALA A 6 7.83 -7.88 -7.29
CA ALA A 6 7.92 -7.74 -5.85
C ALA A 6 6.56 -7.93 -5.17
N GLY A 7 5.50 -7.36 -5.75
CA GLY A 7 4.13 -7.55 -5.30
C GLY A 7 3.66 -9.00 -5.39
N LEU A 8 3.95 -9.69 -6.50
CA LEU A 8 3.61 -11.10 -6.68
C LEU A 8 4.30 -11.98 -5.65
N LYS A 9 5.60 -11.79 -5.43
CA LYS A 9 6.37 -12.50 -4.40
C LYS A 9 5.81 -12.27 -3.01
N ALA A 10 5.47 -11.03 -2.68
CA ALA A 10 4.87 -10.69 -1.38
C ALA A 10 3.50 -11.37 -1.20
N ILE A 11 2.62 -11.33 -2.21
CA ILE A 11 1.33 -12.01 -2.17
C ILE A 11 1.51 -13.52 -1.94
N GLN A 12 2.37 -14.16 -2.74
CA GLN A 12 2.65 -15.61 -2.64
C GLN A 12 3.27 -16.01 -1.30
N ALA A 13 4.00 -15.09 -0.65
CA ALA A 13 4.54 -15.28 0.69
C ALA A 13 3.52 -15.04 1.82
N GLY A 14 2.25 -14.74 1.51
CA GLY A 14 1.24 -14.45 2.52
C GLY A 14 1.40 -13.08 3.19
N ALA A 15 2.07 -12.13 2.54
CA ALA A 15 2.30 -10.81 3.11
C ALA A 15 0.99 -10.11 3.49
N ARG A 16 1.03 -9.37 4.61
CA ARG A 16 -0.10 -8.53 5.00
C ARG A 16 -0.20 -7.30 4.10
N SER A 17 -1.42 -6.84 3.89
CA SER A 17 -1.72 -5.58 3.23
C SER A 17 -2.14 -4.55 4.28
N LEU A 18 -1.34 -3.50 4.46
CA LEU A 18 -1.66 -2.38 5.34
C LEU A 18 -2.32 -1.28 4.51
N VAL A 19 -3.48 -0.81 4.94
CA VAL A 19 -4.25 0.16 4.14
C VAL A 19 -4.66 1.39 4.96
N ASP A 20 -4.72 2.54 4.29
CA ASP A 20 -5.06 3.83 4.91
C ASP A 20 -6.57 4.12 4.94
N ALA A 21 -7.39 3.26 4.36
CA ALA A 21 -8.83 3.50 4.30
C ALA A 21 -9.62 2.20 4.43
N ARG A 22 -10.71 2.27 5.22
CA ARG A 22 -11.65 1.16 5.40
C ARG A 22 -12.27 0.70 4.08
N MET A 23 -12.49 1.63 3.14
CA MET A 23 -13.00 1.32 1.81
C MET A 23 -12.10 0.32 1.07
N ILE A 24 -10.78 0.40 1.22
CA ILE A 24 -9.85 -0.57 0.61
C ILE A 24 -10.06 -1.93 1.25
N ALA A 25 -10.07 -2.01 2.58
CA ALA A 25 -10.27 -3.26 3.31
C ALA A 25 -11.60 -3.93 2.95
N CYS A 26 -12.70 -3.16 2.88
CA CYS A 26 -14.01 -3.65 2.50
C CYS A 26 -14.13 -4.04 1.01
N GLY A 27 -13.34 -3.43 0.14
CA GLY A 27 -13.35 -3.70 -1.29
C GLY A 27 -12.60 -4.97 -1.69
N LEU A 28 -11.77 -5.52 -0.80
CA LEU A 28 -10.99 -6.72 -1.08
C LEU A 28 -11.82 -7.98 -0.82
N ASN A 29 -11.78 -8.92 -1.79
CA ASN A 29 -12.50 -10.18 -1.66
C ASN A 29 -11.76 -11.12 -0.68
N PRO A 30 -12.42 -11.54 0.44
CA PRO A 30 -11.79 -12.38 1.45
C PRO A 30 -11.35 -13.74 0.92
N GLU A 31 -12.07 -14.33 -0.03
CA GLU A 31 -11.72 -15.64 -0.60
C GLU A 31 -10.42 -15.56 -1.39
N ARG A 32 -10.23 -14.48 -2.15
CA ARG A 32 -8.98 -14.25 -2.90
C ARG A 32 -7.79 -14.04 -1.97
N LEU A 33 -7.98 -13.31 -0.87
CA LEU A 33 -6.93 -13.11 0.14
C LEU A 33 -6.52 -14.44 0.78
N ARG A 34 -7.47 -15.33 1.03
CA ARG A 34 -7.20 -16.65 1.62
C ARG A 34 -6.37 -17.58 0.74
N LEU A 35 -6.33 -17.37 -0.59
CA LEU A 35 -5.54 -18.21 -1.51
C LEU A 35 -4.08 -18.32 -1.07
N PHE A 36 -3.52 -17.25 -0.51
CA PHE A 36 -2.13 -17.20 -0.06
C PHE A 36 -2.00 -16.87 1.44
N GLY A 37 -3.11 -16.83 2.18
CA GLY A 37 -3.10 -16.46 3.59
C GLY A 37 -2.84 -14.98 3.85
N ASN A 38 -3.12 -14.11 2.87
CA ASN A 38 -2.94 -12.67 3.02
C ASN A 38 -3.95 -12.09 4.01
N GLU A 39 -3.49 -11.17 4.84
CA GLU A 39 -4.29 -10.41 5.80
C GLU A 39 -4.39 -8.94 5.36
N VAL A 40 -5.53 -8.31 5.63
CA VAL A 40 -5.70 -6.87 5.42
C VAL A 40 -5.89 -6.19 6.76
N VAL A 41 -5.09 -5.15 7.02
CA VAL A 41 -5.14 -4.36 8.26
C VAL A 41 -5.39 -2.91 7.90
N GLU A 42 -6.53 -2.40 8.34
CA GLU A 42 -6.83 -0.97 8.25
C GLU A 42 -6.28 -0.27 9.50
N LEU A 43 -5.33 0.64 9.29
CA LEU A 43 -4.56 1.23 10.37
C LEU A 43 -5.23 2.42 11.03
N LEU A 44 -5.98 3.26 10.27
CA LEU A 44 -6.49 4.53 10.79
C LEU A 44 -7.57 4.39 11.86
N ALA A 45 -8.32 3.28 11.84
CA ALA A 45 -9.34 2.97 12.83
C ALA A 45 -8.80 2.12 14.00
N HIS A 46 -7.52 1.72 13.98
CA HIS A 46 -6.94 0.93 15.05
C HIS A 46 -7.00 1.70 16.38
N PRO A 47 -7.49 1.09 17.49
CA PRO A 47 -7.69 1.80 18.76
C PRO A 47 -6.42 2.49 19.30
N GLU A 48 -5.26 1.85 19.21
CA GLU A 48 -3.98 2.44 19.63
C GLU A 48 -3.58 3.63 18.77
N VAL A 49 -3.89 3.61 17.47
CA VAL A 49 -3.64 4.73 16.55
C VAL A 49 -4.52 5.93 16.89
N VAL A 50 -5.80 5.68 17.16
CA VAL A 50 -6.75 6.73 17.57
C VAL A 50 -6.33 7.35 18.90
N ALA A 51 -5.93 6.54 19.89
CA ALA A 51 -5.45 7.01 21.18
C ALA A 51 -4.17 7.84 21.04
N ARG A 52 -3.20 7.36 20.23
CA ARG A 52 -1.94 8.06 19.96
C ARG A 52 -2.17 9.41 19.29
N ALA A 53 -2.98 9.48 18.25
CA ALA A 53 -3.30 10.74 17.57
C ALA A 53 -3.88 11.78 18.52
N LYS A 54 -4.78 11.36 19.43
CA LYS A 54 -5.34 12.24 20.47
C LYS A 54 -4.28 12.72 21.46
N ALA A 55 -3.39 11.83 21.89
CA ALA A 55 -2.36 12.16 22.87
C ALA A 55 -1.29 13.11 22.33
N THR A 56 -0.93 12.98 21.05
CA THR A 56 0.11 13.80 20.42
C THR A 56 -0.41 15.07 19.75
N GLY A 57 -1.73 15.19 19.57
CA GLY A 57 -2.33 16.28 18.77
C GLY A 57 -2.01 16.19 17.27
N GLY A 58 -1.40 15.10 16.81
CA GLY A 58 -1.06 14.84 15.42
C GLY A 58 -2.19 14.22 14.61
N THR A 59 -1.93 13.94 13.35
CA THR A 59 -2.91 13.27 12.47
C THR A 59 -2.98 11.78 12.74
N ARG A 60 -4.15 11.16 12.49
CA ARG A 60 -4.26 9.70 12.54
C ARG A 60 -3.37 9.00 11.52
N ALA A 61 -3.11 9.65 10.40
CA ALA A 61 -2.22 9.14 9.35
C ALA A 61 -0.79 8.98 9.85
N GLU A 62 -0.22 10.01 10.49
CA GLU A 62 1.11 9.95 11.11
C GLU A 62 1.17 8.93 12.24
N ALA A 63 0.17 8.94 13.12
CA ALA A 63 0.08 7.99 14.23
C ALA A 63 -0.01 6.53 13.73
N ALA A 64 -0.70 6.28 12.62
CA ALA A 64 -0.84 4.95 12.02
C ALA A 64 0.49 4.41 11.49
N VAL A 65 1.25 5.26 10.78
CA VAL A 65 2.57 4.87 10.27
C VAL A 65 3.55 4.65 11.42
N ALA A 66 3.59 5.54 12.41
CA ALA A 66 4.44 5.37 13.58
C ALA A 66 4.12 4.09 14.36
N TYR A 67 2.84 3.78 14.56
CA TYR A 67 2.39 2.53 15.16
C TYR A 67 2.87 1.31 14.36
N ALA A 68 2.62 1.31 13.05
CA ALA A 68 3.03 0.21 12.19
C ALA A 68 4.55 0.00 12.18
N TRP A 69 5.31 1.09 12.19
CA TRP A 69 6.76 1.05 12.29
C TRP A 69 7.23 0.41 13.60
N GLU A 70 6.78 0.92 14.73
CA GLU A 70 7.15 0.42 16.06
C GLU A 70 6.80 -1.06 16.27
N LYS A 71 5.69 -1.51 15.68
CA LYS A 71 5.26 -2.91 15.75
C LYS A 71 5.92 -3.81 14.70
N GLY A 72 6.84 -3.29 13.86
CA GLY A 72 7.47 -4.05 12.78
C GLY A 72 6.50 -4.53 11.71
N LEU A 73 5.36 -3.84 11.54
CA LEU A 73 4.32 -4.26 10.60
C LEU A 73 4.63 -3.84 9.16
N LEU A 74 5.50 -2.85 8.97
CA LEU A 74 5.83 -2.31 7.64
C LEU A 74 6.73 -3.25 6.83
N ASP A 75 7.62 -3.98 7.50
CA ASP A 75 8.61 -4.80 6.81
C ASP A 75 7.95 -6.01 6.13
N GLY A 76 8.24 -6.16 4.85
CA GLY A 76 7.65 -7.19 4.01
C GLY A 76 6.17 -6.99 3.66
N ALA A 77 5.51 -5.94 4.18
CA ALA A 77 4.11 -5.67 3.90
C ALA A 77 3.90 -5.04 2.50
N ILE A 78 2.71 -5.23 1.96
CA ILE A 78 2.20 -4.39 0.86
C ILE A 78 1.43 -3.24 1.51
N VAL A 79 1.82 -1.99 1.24
CA VAL A 79 1.16 -0.82 1.80
C VAL A 79 0.33 -0.13 0.73
N GLY A 80 -0.99 -0.07 0.93
CA GLY A 80 -1.93 0.56 0.00
C GLY A 80 -2.43 1.90 0.54
N VAL A 81 -2.09 2.99 -0.15
CA VAL A 81 -2.50 4.35 0.21
C VAL A 81 -3.41 4.91 -0.89
N GLY A 82 -4.70 4.97 -0.61
CA GLY A 82 -5.71 5.43 -1.58
C GLY A 82 -6.40 6.73 -1.20
N ASN A 83 -6.26 7.18 0.04
CA ASN A 83 -6.99 8.34 0.54
C ASN A 83 -6.07 9.46 1.06
N ALA A 84 -5.15 9.16 1.97
CA ALA A 84 -4.44 10.17 2.75
C ALA A 84 -3.02 10.45 2.25
N PRO A 85 -2.76 11.60 1.57
CA PRO A 85 -1.41 12.00 1.19
C PRO A 85 -0.46 12.12 2.39
N THR A 86 -0.98 12.52 3.55
CA THR A 86 -0.22 12.60 4.81
C THR A 86 0.26 11.24 5.29
N PHE A 87 -0.54 10.17 5.07
CA PHE A 87 -0.10 8.80 5.34
C PHE A 87 1.09 8.43 4.46
N LEU A 88 1.01 8.76 3.16
CA LEU A 88 2.07 8.45 2.22
C LEU A 88 3.37 9.20 2.54
N LEU A 89 3.30 10.47 2.93
CA LEU A 89 4.46 11.25 3.37
C LEU A 89 5.10 10.65 4.62
N ALA A 90 4.31 10.32 5.63
CA ALA A 90 4.80 9.67 6.84
C ALA A 90 5.43 8.29 6.54
N LEU A 91 4.83 7.51 5.63
CA LEU A 91 5.38 6.23 5.18
C LEU A 91 6.74 6.40 4.48
N VAL A 92 6.87 7.39 3.60
CA VAL A 92 8.14 7.68 2.92
C VAL A 92 9.22 8.05 3.94
N GLU A 93 8.87 8.83 4.97
CA GLU A 93 9.82 9.13 6.04
C GLU A 93 10.22 7.89 6.84
N ALA A 94 9.30 7.01 7.17
CA ALA A 94 9.61 5.72 7.79
C ALA A 94 10.53 4.85 6.91
N ILE A 95 10.32 4.85 5.58
CA ILE A 95 11.19 4.15 4.62
C ILE A 95 12.61 4.75 4.63
N ARG A 96 12.75 6.06 4.69
CA ARG A 96 14.06 6.74 4.81
C ARG A 96 14.79 6.34 6.09
N GLN A 97 14.04 6.14 7.16
CA GLN A 97 14.57 5.69 8.46
C GLN A 97 14.86 4.19 8.52
N GLY A 98 14.48 3.42 7.51
CA GLY A 98 14.86 2.00 7.41
C GLY A 98 13.70 1.01 7.23
N ALA A 99 12.42 1.42 7.21
CA ALA A 99 11.32 0.52 6.91
C ALA A 99 11.45 -0.09 5.51
N ARG A 100 11.06 -1.35 5.36
CA ARG A 100 11.24 -2.11 4.13
C ARG A 100 9.94 -2.80 3.70
N PRO A 101 8.89 -2.02 3.31
CA PRO A 101 7.72 -2.62 2.69
C PRO A 101 8.12 -3.33 1.39
N ALA A 102 7.48 -4.46 1.12
CA ALA A 102 7.71 -5.22 -0.10
C ALA A 102 7.17 -4.49 -1.34
N LEU A 103 6.09 -3.74 -1.18
CA LEU A 103 5.50 -2.91 -2.24
C LEU A 103 4.69 -1.77 -1.62
N VAL A 104 4.75 -0.59 -2.23
CA VAL A 104 3.85 0.54 -1.90
C VAL A 104 2.96 0.87 -3.11
N LEU A 105 1.64 0.82 -2.91
CA LEU A 105 0.65 1.30 -3.87
C LEU A 105 0.29 2.74 -3.49
N GLY A 106 0.95 3.72 -4.11
CA GLY A 106 0.80 5.14 -3.82
C GLY A 106 -0.23 5.80 -4.72
N MET A 107 -1.52 5.66 -4.39
CA MET A 107 -2.63 6.15 -5.20
C MET A 107 -3.55 7.12 -4.45
N PRO A 108 -3.03 8.02 -3.57
CA PRO A 108 -3.90 8.97 -2.90
C PRO A 108 -4.53 9.95 -3.89
N VAL A 109 -5.73 10.42 -3.57
CA VAL A 109 -6.47 11.42 -4.33
C VAL A 109 -6.57 12.72 -3.54
N GLY A 110 -6.64 13.85 -4.21
CA GLY A 110 -6.88 15.14 -3.57
C GLY A 110 -6.11 16.31 -4.20
N PHE A 111 -6.12 17.44 -3.49
CA PHE A 111 -5.54 18.68 -3.97
C PHE A 111 -4.33 19.15 -3.14
N VAL A 112 -4.27 18.78 -1.87
CA VAL A 112 -3.22 19.20 -0.94
C VAL A 112 -2.22 18.06 -0.76
N ASN A 113 -0.94 18.33 -0.95
CA ASN A 113 0.21 17.43 -0.76
C ASN A 113 0.20 16.13 -1.60
N VAL A 114 -0.77 15.92 -2.48
CA VAL A 114 -0.88 14.67 -3.27
C VAL A 114 0.30 14.49 -4.22
N LEU A 115 0.64 15.54 -4.96
CA LEU A 115 1.76 15.49 -5.92
C LEU A 115 3.11 15.35 -5.20
N GLU A 116 3.28 16.04 -4.08
CA GLU A 116 4.48 15.96 -3.25
C GLU A 116 4.66 14.56 -2.69
N ALA A 117 3.61 13.99 -2.08
CA ALA A 117 3.65 12.65 -1.51
C ALA A 117 4.00 11.57 -2.55
N LYS A 118 3.41 11.66 -3.75
CA LYS A 118 3.71 10.72 -4.84
C LYS A 118 5.13 10.87 -5.37
N ARG A 119 5.63 12.10 -5.54
CA ARG A 119 7.01 12.34 -5.94
C ARG A 119 7.99 11.80 -4.91
N ALA A 120 7.74 12.05 -3.64
CA ALA A 120 8.56 11.53 -2.55
C ALA A 120 8.61 9.99 -2.55
N LEU A 121 7.47 9.31 -2.84
CA LEU A 121 7.46 7.86 -2.98
C LEU A 121 8.27 7.38 -4.19
N MET A 122 8.18 8.06 -5.33
CA MET A 122 8.94 7.68 -6.53
C MET A 122 10.46 7.76 -6.35
N GLU A 123 10.93 8.53 -5.37
CA GLU A 123 12.35 8.64 -4.98
C GLU A 123 12.74 7.64 -3.87
N ALA A 124 11.77 6.92 -3.31
CA ALA A 124 12.02 6.00 -2.20
C ALA A 124 12.69 4.69 -2.69
N PRO A 125 13.62 4.10 -1.91
CA PRO A 125 14.36 2.90 -2.27
C PRO A 125 13.57 1.60 -1.99
N VAL A 126 12.30 1.57 -2.36
CA VAL A 126 11.39 0.41 -2.23
C VAL A 126 10.59 0.25 -3.52
N PRO A 127 10.06 -0.95 -3.83
CA PRO A 127 9.16 -1.12 -4.96
C PRO A 127 7.87 -0.31 -4.78
N TRP A 128 7.44 0.39 -5.83
CA TRP A 128 6.21 1.18 -5.79
C TRP A 128 5.44 1.14 -7.11
N ILE A 129 4.12 1.31 -7.00
CA ILE A 129 3.19 1.58 -8.11
C ILE A 129 2.42 2.85 -7.74
N VAL A 130 2.45 3.85 -8.61
CA VAL A 130 1.86 5.17 -8.38
C VAL A 130 0.91 5.54 -9.51
N THR A 131 -0.22 6.17 -9.18
CA THR A 131 -1.02 6.90 -10.16
C THR A 131 -0.46 8.30 -10.31
N GLU A 132 -0.07 8.68 -11.51
CA GLU A 132 0.47 10.02 -11.77
C GLU A 132 -0.61 11.10 -11.58
N GLY A 133 -0.17 12.30 -11.21
CA GLY A 133 -1.05 13.44 -11.03
C GLY A 133 -1.91 13.37 -9.76
N ARG A 134 -3.02 14.13 -9.74
CA ARG A 134 -3.91 14.25 -8.56
C ARG A 134 -4.97 13.17 -8.46
N LYS A 135 -5.18 12.40 -9.51
CA LYS A 135 -6.14 11.31 -9.55
C LYS A 135 -5.63 10.10 -8.78
N GLY A 136 -6.56 9.34 -8.23
CA GLY A 136 -6.26 8.19 -7.41
C GLY A 136 -7.54 7.68 -6.76
N GLY A 137 -7.40 7.09 -5.59
CA GLY A 137 -8.53 6.66 -4.77
C GLY A 137 -8.41 5.23 -4.29
N SER A 138 -9.16 4.92 -3.24
CA SER A 138 -9.22 3.60 -2.63
C SER A 138 -9.59 2.49 -3.61
N THR A 139 -10.47 2.77 -4.58
CA THR A 139 -10.89 1.82 -5.61
C THR A 139 -9.74 1.37 -6.52
N LEU A 140 -8.79 2.26 -6.82
CA LEU A 140 -7.62 1.91 -7.62
C LEU A 140 -6.66 1.01 -6.84
N VAL A 141 -6.49 1.25 -5.54
CA VAL A 141 -5.70 0.36 -4.67
C VAL A 141 -6.35 -1.04 -4.61
N VAL A 142 -7.68 -1.11 -4.46
CA VAL A 142 -8.42 -2.38 -4.50
C VAL A 142 -8.20 -3.11 -5.82
N ALA A 143 -8.33 -2.40 -6.94
CA ALA A 143 -8.13 -2.98 -8.27
C ALA A 143 -6.69 -3.49 -8.45
N ALA A 144 -5.69 -2.73 -8.02
CA ALA A 144 -4.29 -3.12 -8.10
C ALA A 144 -3.98 -4.36 -7.23
N LEU A 145 -4.50 -4.42 -6.00
CA LEU A 145 -4.34 -5.58 -5.13
C LEU A 145 -5.02 -6.82 -5.72
N HIS A 146 -6.25 -6.70 -6.23
CA HIS A 146 -6.94 -7.80 -6.89
C HIS A 146 -6.19 -8.29 -8.15
N ALA A 147 -5.62 -7.36 -8.93
CA ALA A 147 -4.81 -7.73 -10.10
C ALA A 147 -3.56 -8.51 -9.68
N LEU A 148 -2.85 -8.06 -8.65
CA LEU A 148 -1.67 -8.76 -8.12
C LEU A 148 -2.03 -10.15 -7.59
N ILE A 149 -3.12 -10.28 -6.81
CA ILE A 149 -3.58 -11.58 -6.29
C ILE A 149 -3.93 -12.53 -7.44
N ARG A 150 -4.64 -12.04 -8.45
CA ARG A 150 -4.98 -12.85 -9.63
C ARG A 150 -3.74 -13.30 -10.40
N LEU A 151 -2.83 -12.38 -10.69
CA LEU A 151 -1.58 -12.71 -11.37
C LEU A 151 -0.73 -13.70 -10.57
N ALA A 152 -0.70 -13.57 -9.24
CA ALA A 152 -0.01 -14.53 -8.38
C ALA A 152 -0.65 -15.93 -8.43
N ALA A 153 -1.97 -16.02 -8.54
CA ALA A 153 -2.71 -17.27 -8.66
C ALA A 153 -2.54 -17.91 -10.04
N ASP A 154 -2.45 -17.11 -11.10
CA ASP A 154 -2.29 -17.56 -12.48
C ASP A 154 -0.82 -17.92 -12.83
N GLY A 155 0.11 -17.92 -11.88
CA GLY A 155 1.52 -18.26 -12.06
C GLY A 155 2.40 -17.08 -12.49
N GLY A 156 1.90 -15.84 -12.41
CA GLY A 156 2.63 -14.61 -12.72
C GLY A 156 2.26 -13.99 -14.07
N VAL A 157 2.99 -12.96 -14.47
CA VAL A 157 2.76 -12.25 -15.74
C VAL A 157 3.41 -13.02 -16.90
N ASP A 158 2.60 -13.59 -17.76
CA ASP A 158 3.09 -14.03 -19.08
C ASP A 158 3.29 -12.80 -19.98
N THR A 159 4.50 -12.26 -19.97
CA THR A 159 4.88 -11.12 -20.81
C THR A 159 4.96 -11.49 -22.29
N SER A 160 4.94 -12.79 -22.64
CA SER A 160 5.03 -13.24 -24.02
C SER A 160 3.79 -12.91 -24.85
N ARG A 161 2.64 -12.70 -24.20
CA ARG A 161 1.38 -12.33 -24.88
C ARG A 161 1.21 -10.83 -25.12
N ALA A 162 1.87 -10.00 -24.32
CA ALA A 162 1.70 -8.54 -24.36
C ALA A 162 2.30 -7.86 -25.61
N TYR A 163 3.13 -8.57 -26.38
CA TYR A 163 3.85 -8.04 -27.56
C TYR A 163 3.44 -8.67 -28.88
N ARG A 164 2.36 -9.45 -28.95
CA ARG A 164 1.93 -10.12 -30.21
C ARG A 164 0.80 -9.42 -30.97
N GLU A 165 0.26 -8.34 -30.45
CA GLU A 165 -0.80 -7.56 -31.09
C GLU A 165 -0.38 -6.08 -31.20
N GLY A 166 0.63 -5.83 -32.03
CA GLY A 166 1.05 -4.50 -32.44
C GLY A 166 1.33 -4.49 -33.93
#